data_a3b9cf6f7501b23678f65ca045d3ae91
#
_entry.id   a3b9cf6f7501b23678f65ca045d3ae91
#
_cell.length_a   1.000
_cell.length_b   1.000
_cell.length_c   1.000
_cell.angle_alpha   90.00
_cell.angle_beta   90.00
_cell.angle_gamma   90.00
#
_symmetry.space_group_name_H-M   'P 1'
#
loop_
_entity.id
_entity.type
_entity.pdbx_description
1 polymer ?
#
loop_
_entity_poly.entity_id
_entity_poly.type
_entity_poly.pdbx_seq_one_letter_code
_entity_poly.pdbx_strand_id
1 'polypeptide(L)'
;MDAIHWIQAGFYFFAIIGIWLSWKTFKANQRVRRAEWLQSLFERFYEKDTYKDARRWIDFKLLEKELANDPDHKKEEKLADYLNFFEFIATLEKMKQLSLSEIKLLFVYYLDQIKQSPFCMQYVKESGYRNLSNLLARI
;
A
#
# COMPACT_ATOMS: atom_id res chain seq x y z
N MET A 1 -58.06 -20.25 9.40
CA MET A 1 -57.35 -19.41 8.46
C MET A 1 -55.93 -19.02 8.93
N ASP A 2 -55.48 -19.47 10.10
CA ASP A 2 -54.39 -18.79 10.77
C ASP A 2 -53.06 -19.58 10.85
N ALA A 3 -53.07 -20.91 10.76
CA ALA A 3 -51.84 -21.71 10.86
C ALA A 3 -50.84 -21.45 9.68
N ILE A 4 -51.38 -21.31 8.49
CA ILE A 4 -50.55 -21.09 7.26
C ILE A 4 -49.83 -19.73 7.30
N HIS A 5 -50.49 -18.70 7.80
CA HIS A 5 -49.89 -17.37 7.95
C HIS A 5 -48.79 -17.35 9.02
N TRP A 6 -48.91 -18.08 10.09
CA TRP A 6 -47.86 -18.19 11.11
C TRP A 6 -46.64 -18.98 10.60
N ILE A 7 -46.85 -20.02 9.79
CA ILE A 7 -45.76 -20.77 9.15
C ILE A 7 -45.02 -19.86 8.13
N GLN A 8 -45.75 -19.11 7.31
CA GLN A 8 -45.14 -18.18 6.37
C GLN A 8 -44.38 -17.07 7.08
N ALA A 9 -44.92 -16.47 8.14
CA ALA A 9 -44.24 -15.44 8.93
C ALA A 9 -42.95 -15.98 9.56
N GLY A 10 -42.96 -17.23 10.07
CA GLY A 10 -41.77 -17.92 10.57
C GLY A 10 -40.69 -18.08 9.50
N PHE A 11 -41.09 -18.47 8.29
CA PHE A 11 -40.17 -18.64 7.16
C PHE A 11 -39.49 -17.34 6.75
N TYR A 12 -40.23 -16.24 6.66
CA TYR A 12 -39.67 -14.91 6.38
C TYR A 12 -38.74 -14.43 7.48
N PHE A 13 -39.05 -14.68 8.73
CA PHE A 13 -38.19 -14.32 9.86
C PHE A 13 -36.84 -15.05 9.79
N PHE A 14 -36.83 -16.36 9.54
CA PHE A 14 -35.59 -17.13 9.36
C PHE A 14 -34.81 -16.70 8.11
N ALA A 15 -35.49 -16.36 7.01
CA ALA A 15 -34.84 -15.86 5.81
C ALA A 15 -34.11 -14.52 6.07
N ILE A 16 -34.75 -13.60 6.78
CA ILE A 16 -34.15 -12.30 7.15
C ILE A 16 -32.91 -12.51 8.03
N ILE A 17 -33.00 -13.36 9.04
CA ILE A 17 -31.86 -13.70 9.91
C ILE A 17 -30.72 -14.30 9.09
N GLY A 18 -31.01 -15.23 8.19
CA GLY A 18 -30.01 -15.84 7.31
C GLY A 18 -29.30 -14.83 6.42
N ILE A 19 -30.05 -13.90 5.81
CA ILE A 19 -29.47 -12.81 5.00
C ILE A 19 -28.58 -11.90 5.86
N TRP A 20 -29.05 -11.53 7.04
CA TRP A 20 -28.28 -10.66 7.95
C TRP A 20 -26.96 -11.31 8.42
N LEU A 21 -27.01 -12.58 8.79
CA LEU A 21 -25.82 -13.36 9.19
C LEU A 21 -24.84 -13.50 8.01
N SER A 22 -25.34 -13.81 6.82
CA SER A 22 -24.53 -13.91 5.59
C SER A 22 -23.84 -12.59 5.28
N TRP A 23 -24.56 -11.47 5.38
CA TRP A 23 -24.00 -10.14 5.16
C TRP A 23 -22.93 -9.77 6.21
N LYS A 24 -23.15 -10.10 7.48
CA LYS A 24 -22.18 -9.89 8.57
C LYS A 24 -20.91 -10.70 8.33
N THR A 25 -21.06 -11.98 7.97
CA THR A 25 -19.94 -12.88 7.64
C THR A 25 -19.18 -12.39 6.41
N PHE A 26 -19.89 -11.94 5.37
CA PHE A 26 -19.28 -11.38 4.18
C PHE A 26 -18.43 -10.13 4.49
N LYS A 27 -18.95 -9.20 5.29
CA LYS A 27 -18.19 -8.01 5.73
C LYS A 27 -16.96 -8.39 6.56
N ALA A 28 -17.08 -9.37 7.45
CA ALA A 28 -15.94 -9.83 8.23
C ALA A 28 -14.85 -10.43 7.35
N ASN A 29 -15.22 -11.28 6.40
CA ASN A 29 -14.30 -11.88 5.43
C ASN A 29 -13.62 -10.84 4.54
N GLN A 30 -14.34 -9.79 4.14
CA GLN A 30 -13.75 -8.68 3.37
C GLN A 30 -12.68 -7.94 4.16
N ARG A 31 -12.87 -7.72 5.46
CA ARG A 31 -11.89 -7.09 6.33
C ARG A 31 -10.63 -7.95 6.48
N VAL A 32 -10.79 -9.25 6.67
CA VAL A 32 -9.67 -10.19 6.76
C VAL A 32 -8.85 -10.19 5.47
N ARG A 33 -9.51 -10.36 4.31
CA ARG A 33 -8.84 -10.31 3.00
C ARG A 33 -8.11 -8.99 2.75
N ARG A 34 -8.70 -7.88 3.22
CA ARG A 34 -8.07 -6.57 3.13
C ARG A 34 -6.79 -6.51 3.97
N ALA A 35 -6.85 -7.00 5.20
CA ALA A 35 -5.69 -7.04 6.10
C ALA A 35 -4.57 -7.94 5.54
N GLU A 36 -4.91 -9.13 5.04
CA GLU A 36 -3.98 -10.04 4.39
C GLU A 36 -3.31 -9.40 3.17
N TRP A 37 -4.08 -8.69 2.36
CA TRP A 37 -3.54 -7.98 1.20
C TRP A 37 -2.58 -6.86 1.60
N LEU A 38 -2.92 -6.04 2.60
CA LEU A 38 -2.04 -5.00 3.14
C LEU A 38 -0.76 -5.60 3.72
N GLN A 39 -0.87 -6.69 4.47
CA GLN A 39 0.27 -7.42 5.00
C GLN A 39 1.16 -7.93 3.86
N SER A 40 0.61 -8.57 2.85
CA SER A 40 1.38 -9.08 1.71
C SER A 40 2.08 -7.96 0.93
N LEU A 41 1.46 -6.78 0.83
CA LEU A 41 2.05 -5.60 0.20
C LEU A 41 3.27 -5.11 0.98
N PHE A 42 3.16 -5.06 2.32
CA PHE A 42 4.25 -4.67 3.20
C PHE A 42 5.39 -5.71 3.20
N GLU A 43 5.06 -7.00 3.26
CA GLU A 43 6.05 -8.09 3.21
C GLU A 43 6.86 -8.05 1.91
N ARG A 44 6.21 -7.90 0.77
CA ARG A 44 6.90 -7.75 -0.53
C ARG A 44 7.87 -6.58 -0.54
N PHE A 45 7.48 -5.46 0.06
CA PHE A 45 8.35 -4.30 0.19
C PHE A 45 9.53 -4.58 1.13
N TYR A 46 9.25 -5.24 2.25
CA TYR A 46 10.26 -5.44 3.30
C TYR A 46 11.27 -6.53 2.93
N GLU A 47 10.83 -7.60 2.29
CA GLU A 47 11.65 -8.78 2.01
C GLU A 47 12.48 -8.66 0.72
N LYS A 48 12.08 -7.82 -0.23
CA LYS A 48 12.79 -7.71 -1.52
C LYS A 48 14.18 -7.10 -1.32
N ASP A 49 15.22 -7.86 -1.65
CA ASP A 49 16.63 -7.48 -1.42
C ASP A 49 17.02 -6.17 -2.13
N THR A 50 16.50 -5.94 -3.35
CA THR A 50 16.69 -4.68 -4.07
C THR A 50 16.25 -3.46 -3.25
N TYR A 51 15.16 -3.57 -2.52
CA TYR A 51 14.65 -2.48 -1.69
C TYR A 51 15.41 -2.32 -0.37
N LYS A 52 16.00 -3.40 0.16
CA LYS A 52 16.84 -3.35 1.36
C LYS A 52 18.08 -2.49 1.14
N ASP A 53 18.74 -2.63 -0.01
CA ASP A 53 19.91 -1.84 -0.35
C ASP A 53 19.55 -0.36 -0.48
N ALA A 54 18.54 -0.03 -1.27
CA ALA A 54 18.10 1.35 -1.45
C ALA A 54 17.68 2.01 -0.11
N ARG A 55 16.91 1.30 0.74
CA ARG A 55 16.57 1.77 2.09
C ARG A 55 17.82 2.09 2.91
N ARG A 56 18.77 1.16 2.94
CA ARG A 56 20.01 1.33 3.72
C ARG A 56 20.78 2.55 3.24
N TRP A 57 20.89 2.77 1.93
CA TRP A 57 21.60 3.94 1.40
C TRP A 57 20.90 5.25 1.75
N ILE A 58 19.56 5.28 1.75
CA ILE A 58 18.79 6.46 2.12
C ILE A 58 18.89 6.69 3.64
N ASP A 59 18.65 5.66 4.47
CA ASP A 59 18.64 5.75 5.92
C ASP A 59 20.00 6.22 6.48
N PHE A 60 21.10 5.74 5.90
CA PHE A 60 22.45 6.11 6.33
C PHE A 60 23.07 7.27 5.53
N LYS A 61 22.29 7.94 4.68
CA LYS A 61 22.74 9.05 3.82
C LYS A 61 23.94 8.69 2.94
N LEU A 62 23.99 7.45 2.48
CA LEU A 62 25.06 6.91 1.63
C LEU A 62 24.73 6.99 0.14
N LEU A 63 23.51 7.39 -0.22
CA LEU A 63 22.96 7.27 -1.56
C LEU A 63 23.85 7.93 -2.63
N GLU A 64 24.26 9.18 -2.42
CA GLU A 64 25.10 9.89 -3.40
C GLU A 64 26.47 9.24 -3.57
N LYS A 65 27.09 8.76 -2.47
CA LYS A 65 28.36 8.05 -2.51
C LYS A 65 28.26 6.72 -3.24
N GLU A 66 27.18 5.96 -2.98
CA GLU A 66 26.96 4.66 -3.62
C GLU A 66 26.68 4.81 -5.12
N LEU A 67 25.91 5.80 -5.53
CA LEU A 67 25.63 6.06 -6.93
C LEU A 67 26.83 6.65 -7.67
N ALA A 68 27.67 7.45 -7.03
CA ALA A 68 28.92 7.93 -7.62
C ALA A 68 29.90 6.81 -8.00
N ASN A 69 29.79 5.65 -7.31
CA ASN A 69 30.60 4.45 -7.55
C ASN A 69 29.76 3.33 -8.21
N ASP A 70 28.97 3.67 -9.21
CA ASP A 70 28.07 2.73 -9.91
C ASP A 70 28.34 2.72 -11.43
N PRO A 71 29.47 2.15 -11.88
CA PRO A 71 29.84 2.14 -13.29
C PRO A 71 28.86 1.35 -14.16
N ASP A 72 28.18 0.38 -13.58
CA ASP A 72 27.25 -0.52 -14.29
C ASP A 72 25.77 -0.10 -14.13
N HIS A 73 25.48 1.04 -13.50
CA HIS A 73 24.13 1.54 -13.20
C HIS A 73 23.22 0.58 -12.40
N LYS A 74 23.78 -0.46 -11.79
CA LYS A 74 23.01 -1.45 -11.01
C LYS A 74 22.45 -0.90 -9.71
N LYS A 75 23.13 0.06 -9.10
CA LYS A 75 22.64 0.71 -7.88
C LYS A 75 21.55 1.72 -8.20
N GLU A 76 21.68 2.42 -9.31
CA GLU A 76 20.64 3.30 -9.81
C GLU A 76 19.36 2.53 -10.15
N GLU A 77 19.47 1.34 -10.77
CA GLU A 77 18.33 0.44 -11.01
C GLU A 77 17.64 0.05 -9.70
N LYS A 78 18.40 -0.26 -8.64
CA LYS A 78 17.82 -0.58 -7.32
C LYS A 78 17.09 0.61 -6.70
N LEU A 79 17.62 1.82 -6.85
CA LEU A 79 16.93 3.03 -6.42
C LEU A 79 15.66 3.25 -7.23
N ALA A 80 15.74 3.11 -8.55
CA ALA A 80 14.58 3.25 -9.43
C ALA A 80 13.48 2.24 -9.07
N ASP A 81 13.84 0.97 -8.83
CA ASP A 81 12.91 -0.08 -8.38
C ASP A 81 12.24 0.29 -7.05
N TYR A 82 13.00 0.83 -6.11
CA TYR A 82 12.49 1.28 -4.82
C TYR A 82 11.49 2.44 -4.99
N LEU A 83 11.82 3.42 -5.80
CA LEU A 83 10.93 4.56 -6.07
C LEU A 83 9.72 4.16 -6.92
N ASN A 84 9.87 3.22 -7.86
CA ASN A 84 8.78 2.62 -8.63
C ASN A 84 7.75 1.93 -7.72
N PHE A 85 8.20 1.28 -6.65
CA PHE A 85 7.27 0.72 -5.66
C PHE A 85 6.40 1.82 -5.03
N PHE A 86 6.99 2.96 -4.63
CA PHE A 86 6.22 4.05 -4.04
C PHE A 86 5.37 4.82 -5.07
N GLU A 87 5.79 4.89 -6.33
CA GLU A 87 4.94 5.39 -7.42
C GLU A 87 3.70 4.49 -7.60
N PHE A 88 3.88 3.17 -7.51
CA PHE A 88 2.79 2.21 -7.51
C PHE A 88 1.85 2.39 -6.30
N ILE A 89 2.38 2.55 -5.08
CA ILE A 89 1.59 2.86 -3.89
C ILE A 89 0.77 4.15 -4.08
N ALA A 90 1.39 5.19 -4.59
CA ALA A 90 0.73 6.47 -4.89
C ALA A 90 -0.36 6.32 -5.98
N THR A 91 -0.14 5.45 -6.95
CA THR A 91 -1.13 5.12 -7.98
C THR A 91 -2.33 4.39 -7.38
N LEU A 92 -2.10 3.43 -6.47
CA LEU A 92 -3.18 2.73 -5.76
C LEU A 92 -4.03 3.71 -4.92
N GLU A 93 -3.39 4.71 -4.31
CA GLU A 93 -4.10 5.76 -3.57
C GLU A 93 -4.97 6.61 -4.50
N LYS A 94 -4.42 7.04 -5.62
CA LYS A 94 -5.15 7.80 -6.65
C LYS A 94 -6.35 7.02 -7.18
N MET A 95 -6.21 5.71 -7.34
CA MET A 95 -7.30 4.81 -7.75
C MET A 95 -8.27 4.46 -6.61
N LYS A 96 -8.09 5.01 -5.41
CA LYS A 96 -8.87 4.72 -4.20
C LYS A 96 -8.84 3.24 -3.79
N GLN A 97 -7.82 2.51 -4.23
CA GLN A 97 -7.55 1.14 -3.81
C GLN A 97 -6.80 1.09 -2.48
N LEU A 98 -6.08 2.14 -2.13
CA LEU A 98 -5.36 2.32 -0.87
C LEU A 98 -5.69 3.70 -0.31
N SER A 99 -5.98 3.80 0.97
CA SER A 99 -6.25 5.08 1.63
C SER A 99 -4.96 5.74 2.11
N LEU A 100 -4.95 7.07 2.19
CA LEU A 100 -3.81 7.81 2.74
C LEU A 100 -3.47 7.40 4.18
N SER A 101 -4.48 7.03 4.98
CA SER A 101 -4.29 6.54 6.35
C SER A 101 -3.57 5.18 6.38
N GLU A 102 -3.91 4.27 5.49
CA GLU A 102 -3.21 2.97 5.36
C GLU A 102 -1.77 3.16 4.90
N ILE A 103 -1.52 4.08 3.96
CA ILE A 103 -0.18 4.43 3.50
C ILE A 103 0.65 4.99 4.67
N LYS A 104 0.11 5.94 5.42
CA LYS A 104 0.78 6.50 6.59
C LYS A 104 1.07 5.43 7.64
N LEU A 105 0.12 4.54 7.89
CA LEU A 105 0.31 3.47 8.86
C LEU A 105 1.47 2.53 8.49
N LEU A 106 1.62 2.20 7.20
CA LEU A 106 2.59 1.20 6.75
C LEU A 106 3.92 1.80 6.30
N PHE A 107 3.90 2.98 5.68
CA PHE A 107 5.03 3.48 4.89
C PHE A 107 5.50 4.89 5.25
N VAL A 108 4.89 5.57 6.25
CA VAL A 108 5.24 6.97 6.55
C VAL A 108 6.73 7.17 6.77
N TYR A 109 7.37 6.28 7.53
CA TYR A 109 8.80 6.36 7.79
C TYR A 109 9.63 6.41 6.49
N TYR A 110 9.35 5.50 5.56
CA TYR A 110 10.09 5.41 4.30
C TYR A 110 9.84 6.59 3.38
N LEU A 111 8.60 7.08 3.33
CA LEU A 111 8.23 8.26 2.55
C LEU A 111 8.86 9.52 3.12
N ASP A 112 8.95 9.64 4.44
CA ASP A 112 9.65 10.74 5.10
C ASP A 112 11.15 10.70 4.79
N GLN A 113 11.78 9.51 4.77
CA GLN A 113 13.19 9.38 4.38
C GLN A 113 13.43 9.81 2.92
N ILE A 114 12.55 9.44 1.99
CA ILE A 114 12.60 9.91 0.60
C ILE A 114 12.48 11.43 0.56
N LYS A 115 11.52 12.00 1.27
CA LYS A 115 11.25 13.45 1.31
C LYS A 115 12.41 14.25 1.91
N GLN A 116 13.11 13.69 2.90
CA GLN A 116 14.27 14.31 3.54
C GLN A 116 15.56 14.21 2.71
N SER A 117 15.60 13.36 1.69
CA SER A 117 16.74 13.21 0.80
C SER A 117 16.63 14.17 -0.40
N PRO A 118 17.47 15.22 -0.50
CA PRO A 118 17.44 16.14 -1.65
C PRO A 118 17.66 15.41 -2.97
N PHE A 119 18.55 14.41 -2.98
CA PHE A 119 18.82 13.61 -4.16
C PHE A 119 17.58 12.82 -4.61
N CYS A 120 16.89 12.14 -3.68
CA CYS A 120 15.66 11.40 -4.00
C CYS A 120 14.58 12.35 -4.54
N MET A 121 14.41 13.52 -3.93
CA MET A 121 13.40 14.48 -4.36
C MET A 121 13.70 15.03 -5.77
N GLN A 122 14.96 15.28 -6.07
CA GLN A 122 15.38 15.68 -7.42
C GLN A 122 15.13 14.54 -8.41
N TYR A 123 15.55 13.33 -8.09
CA TYR A 123 15.36 12.15 -8.93
C TYR A 123 13.88 11.86 -9.22
N VAL A 124 13.02 11.94 -8.20
CA VAL A 124 11.56 11.79 -8.33
C VAL A 124 10.99 12.81 -9.32
N LYS A 125 11.45 14.06 -9.24
CA LYS A 125 10.99 15.14 -10.12
C LYS A 125 11.47 14.95 -11.57
N GLU A 126 12.74 14.62 -11.76
CA GLU A 126 13.37 14.51 -13.08
C GLU A 126 12.93 13.23 -13.82
N SER A 127 12.76 12.12 -13.10
CA SER A 127 12.35 10.84 -13.67
C SER A 127 10.83 10.71 -13.88
N GLY A 128 10.04 11.73 -13.53
CA GLY A 128 8.63 11.79 -13.86
C GLY A 128 7.70 10.98 -12.95
N TYR A 129 8.08 10.72 -11.70
CA TYR A 129 7.25 10.06 -10.67
C TYR A 129 6.15 11.00 -10.17
N ARG A 130 5.12 11.22 -10.98
CA ARG A 130 4.07 12.21 -10.73
C ARG A 130 3.17 11.87 -9.55
N ASN A 131 2.77 10.63 -9.44
CA ASN A 131 1.86 10.21 -8.36
C ASN A 131 2.61 10.21 -7.02
N LEU A 132 3.86 9.73 -6.99
CA LEU A 132 4.72 9.79 -5.80
C LEU A 132 4.98 11.23 -5.38
N SER A 133 5.31 12.12 -6.30
CA SER A 133 5.52 13.55 -6.01
C SER A 133 4.29 14.17 -5.35
N ASN A 134 3.09 13.89 -5.88
CA ASN A 134 1.83 14.35 -5.32
C ASN A 134 1.54 13.72 -3.93
N LEU A 135 1.89 12.47 -3.73
CA LEU A 135 1.75 11.79 -2.44
C LEU A 135 2.67 12.42 -1.39
N LEU A 136 3.95 12.62 -1.72
CA LEU A 136 4.95 13.22 -0.83
C LEU A 136 4.58 14.65 -0.41
N ALA A 137 3.87 15.40 -1.24
CA ALA A 137 3.39 16.73 -0.90
C ALA A 137 2.24 16.73 0.14
N ARG A 138 1.56 15.58 0.32
CA ARG A 138 0.41 15.43 1.25
C ARG A 138 0.73 14.67 2.53
N ILE A 139 1.94 14.14 2.64
CA ILE A 139 2.51 13.50 3.82
C ILE A 139 3.46 14.47 4.51
#